data_d42141f6eb56413e977357f947a00975
#
_entry.id   d42141f6eb56413e977357f947a00975
#
_cell.length_a   1.000
_cell.length_b   1.000
_cell.length_c   1.000
_cell.angle_alpha   90.00
_cell.angle_beta   90.00
_cell.angle_gamma   90.00
#
_symmetry.space_group_name_H-M   'P 1'
#
loop_
_entity.id
_entity.type
_entity.pdbx_description
1 polymer ?
#
loop_
_entity_poly.entity_id
_entity_poly.type
_entity_poly.pdbx_seq_one_letter_code
_entity_poly.pdbx_strand_id
1 'polypeptide(L)' 'MDKTRIIVVEDNIVYCEFVCNLLTHEGFRTVQAFHLSTAKKLLQQAKEED' A
#
# COMPACT_ATOMS: atom_id res chain seq x y z
N MET A 1 16.76 -4.31 8.53
CA MET A 1 16.72 -3.94 7.15
C MET A 1 15.34 -3.44 6.74
N ASP A 2 15.28 -2.31 6.07
CA ASP A 2 14.00 -1.70 5.74
C ASP A 2 13.34 -2.40 4.58
N LYS A 3 12.05 -2.65 4.74
CA LYS A 3 11.26 -3.23 3.66
C LYS A 3 10.65 -2.11 2.84
N THR A 4 10.63 -2.29 1.54
CA THR A 4 9.98 -1.33 0.66
C THR A 4 8.49 -1.29 0.96
N ARG A 5 7.97 -0.08 1.11
CA ARG A 5 6.54 0.11 1.33
C ARG A 5 5.85 0.31 -0.01
N ILE A 6 4.80 -0.44 -0.24
CA ILE A 6 4.04 -0.36 -1.48
C ILE A 6 2.60 -0.01 -1.13
N ILE A 7 2.09 1.04 -1.76
CA ILE A 7 0.70 1.43 -1.59
C ILE A 7 -0.09 0.85 -2.75
N VAL A 8 -1.03 -0.02 -2.42
CA VAL A 8 -1.87 -0.68 -3.42
C VAL A 8 -3.20 0.07 -3.49
N VAL A 9 -3.44 0.72 -4.61
CA VAL A 9 -4.67 1.47 -4.83
C VAL A 9 -5.61 0.65 -5.70
N GLU A 10 -6.68 0.15 -5.10
CA GLU A 10 -7.62 -0.71 -5.82
C GLU A 10 -8.98 -0.63 -5.14
N ASP A 11 -10.01 -0.32 -5.91
CA ASP A 11 -11.36 -0.21 -5.38
C ASP A 11 -12.04 -1.56 -5.17
N ASN A 12 -11.51 -2.60 -5.79
CA ASN A 12 -12.01 -3.96 -5.58
C ASN A 12 -11.28 -4.55 -4.36
N ILE A 13 -12.00 -4.71 -3.26
CA ILE A 13 -11.41 -5.15 -2.00
C ILE A 13 -10.77 -6.53 -2.11
N VAL A 14 -11.43 -7.45 -2.79
CA VAL A 14 -10.93 -8.82 -2.93
C VAL A 14 -9.62 -8.84 -3.70
N TYR A 15 -9.58 -8.08 -4.79
CA TYR A 15 -8.39 -8.01 -5.62
C TYR A 15 -7.24 -7.32 -4.87
N CYS A 16 -7.57 -6.27 -4.12
CA CYS A 16 -6.57 -5.56 -3.32
C CYS A 16 -5.95 -6.49 -2.30
N GLU A 17 -6.76 -7.27 -1.61
CA GLU A 17 -6.25 -8.24 -0.63
C GLU A 17 -5.35 -9.28 -1.29
N PHE A 18 -5.74 -9.75 -2.46
CA PHE A 18 -4.95 -10.74 -3.18
C PHE A 18 -3.56 -10.19 -3.51
N VAL A 19 -3.51 -8.97 -4.07
CA VAL A 19 -2.24 -8.35 -4.43
C VAL A 19 -1.40 -8.08 -3.18
N CYS A 20 -2.02 -7.57 -2.12
CA CYS A 20 -1.29 -7.28 -0.90
C CYS A 20 -0.70 -8.54 -0.28
N ASN A 21 -1.44 -9.65 -0.32
CA ASN A 21 -0.94 -10.92 0.20
C ASN A 21 0.26 -11.40 -0.58
N LEU A 22 0.21 -11.28 -1.91
CA LEU A 22 1.34 -11.66 -2.75
C LEU A 22 2.58 -10.84 -2.42
N LEU A 23 2.41 -9.52 -2.32
CA LEU A 23 3.53 -8.62 -2.03
C LEU A 23 4.10 -8.86 -0.64
N THR A 24 3.22 -9.08 0.33
CA THR A 24 3.67 -9.36 1.69
C THR A 24 4.45 -10.66 1.74
N HIS A 25 4.02 -11.64 1.00
CA HIS A 25 4.72 -12.92 0.92
C HIS A 25 6.12 -12.75 0.32
N GLU A 26 6.29 -11.78 -0.55
CA GLU A 26 7.58 -11.47 -1.15
C GLU A 26 8.45 -10.59 -0.27
N GLY A 27 7.95 -10.19 0.89
CA GLY A 27 8.74 -9.42 1.84
C GLY A 27 8.51 -7.93 1.80
N PHE A 28 7.51 -7.45 1.07
CA PHE A 28 7.20 -6.02 1.03
C PHE A 28 6.21 -5.66 2.10
N ARG A 29 6.24 -4.39 2.50
CA ARG A 29 5.23 -3.83 3.39
C ARG A 29 4.14 -3.22 2.51
N THR A 30 2.90 -3.59 2.75
CA THR A 30 1.79 -3.12 1.91
C THR A 30 0.85 -2.26 2.72
N VAL A 31 0.33 -1.23 2.06
CA VAL A 31 -0.71 -0.38 2.61
C VAL A 31 -1.85 -0.35 1.60
N GLN A 32 -3.06 -0.62 2.06
CA GLN A 32 -4.22 -0.67 1.18
C GLN A 32 -4.89 0.69 1.11
N ALA A 33 -5.23 1.10 -0.09
CA ALA A 33 -6.00 2.31 -0.34
C ALA A 33 -7.08 1.99 -1.35
N PHE A 34 -8.33 2.26 -0.97
CA PHE A 34 -9.44 1.93 -1.85
C PHE A 34 -9.89 3.12 -2.70
N HIS A 35 -9.33 4.29 -2.43
CA HIS A 35 -9.64 5.51 -3.15
C HIS A 35 -8.36 6.29 -3.41
N LEU A 36 -8.36 7.03 -4.51
CA LEU A 36 -7.20 7.83 -4.86
C LEU A 36 -6.88 8.89 -3.81
N SER A 37 -7.91 9.48 -3.22
CA SER A 37 -7.69 10.47 -2.17
C SER A 37 -6.97 9.89 -0.96
N THR A 38 -7.29 8.65 -0.59
CA THR A 38 -6.62 7.97 0.50
C THR A 38 -5.15 7.71 0.14
N ALA A 39 -4.91 7.28 -1.08
CA ALA A 39 -3.54 7.04 -1.54
C ALA A 39 -2.70 8.31 -1.47
N LYS A 40 -3.27 9.44 -1.87
CA LYS A 40 -2.57 10.71 -1.82
C LYS A 40 -2.20 11.10 -0.40
N LYS A 41 -3.11 10.87 0.54
CA LYS A 41 -2.84 11.16 1.95
C LYS A 41 -1.71 10.28 2.49
N LEU A 42 -1.72 9.02 2.14
CA LEU A 42 -0.68 8.10 2.58
C LEU A 42 0.69 8.48 2.02
N LEU A 43 0.73 8.89 0.76
CA LEU A 43 1.98 9.35 0.15
C LEU A 43 2.50 10.59 0.85
N GLN A 44 1.61 11.50 1.20
CA GLN A 44 2.00 12.72 1.88
C GLN A 44 2.54 12.44 3.27
N GLN A 45 1.92 11.51 3.99
CA GLN A 45 2.41 11.12 5.31
C GLN A 45 3.79 10.48 5.23
N ALA A 46 4.01 9.65 4.24
CA ALA A 46 5.32 9.03 4.05
C ALA A 46 6.39 10.08 3.80
N LYS A 47 6.05 11.13 3.05
CA LYS A 47 6.96 12.22 2.78
C LYS A 47 7.33 12.97 4.05
N GLU A 48 6.36 13.19 4.92
CA GLU A 48 6.57 13.93 6.15
C GLU A 48 7.40 13.17 7.16
N GLU A 49 7.33 11.84 7.13
CA GLU A 49 8.09 11.00 8.04
C GLU A 49 9.58 10.96 7.70
N ASP A 50 9.89 11.23 6.48
CA ASP A 50 11.29 11.26 6.05
C ASP A 50 11.89 12.62 6.28
#